data_ac5e060a4989ea2bff2533c99345ae35
#
_entry.id   ac5e060a4989ea2bff2533c99345ae35
#
_cell.length_a   1.000
_cell.length_b   1.000
_cell.length_c   1.000
_cell.angle_alpha   90.00
_cell.angle_beta   90.00
_cell.angle_gamma   90.00
#
_symmetry.space_group_name_H-M   'P 1'
#
loop_
_entity.id
_entity.type
_entity.pdbx_description
1 polymer ?
#
loop_
_entity_poly.entity_id
_entity_poly.type
_entity_poly.pdbx_seq_one_letter_code
_entity_poly.pdbx_strand_id
1 'polypeptide(L)'
;VRATATDTSKVSNTSATAASTGADLNGKAAQDAARQIRERLAAYAVKLYGGDVADVRFAADTVYVNGHEEKFPILVQKAYLARVQLWSDGFYATPGLHWDPKTMSGRPFSYFAYGAAVSEVVVDTLTGEWKLLRADALYDAGRSLNPAIDIGQVEGAFIQGMGWLTTEQLWWNDAGKLMTH
;
A
#
# COMPACT_ATOMS: atom_id res chain seq x y z
N VAL A 1 -4.78 -5.49 -16.75
CA VAL A 1 -5.45 -5.27 -15.45
C VAL A 1 -6.30 -4.01 -15.55
N ARG A 2 -7.52 -4.07 -15.07
CA ARG A 2 -8.43 -2.92 -14.97
C ARG A 2 -8.81 -2.71 -13.51
N ALA A 3 -8.47 -1.56 -12.94
CA ALA A 3 -8.96 -1.12 -11.65
C ALA A 3 -10.31 -0.41 -11.82
N THR A 4 -11.26 -0.73 -10.96
CA THR A 4 -12.57 -0.04 -10.92
C THR A 4 -12.54 1.06 -9.88
N ALA A 5 -13.46 2.02 -9.98
CA ALA A 5 -13.64 3.03 -8.95
C ALA A 5 -13.98 2.37 -7.60
N THR A 6 -13.47 2.94 -6.53
CA THR A 6 -13.77 2.52 -5.16
C THR A 6 -15.11 3.12 -4.73
N ASP A 7 -16.00 2.28 -4.26
CA ASP A 7 -17.25 2.69 -3.64
C ASP A 7 -17.69 1.67 -2.57
N THR A 8 -18.55 2.10 -1.67
CA THR A 8 -18.99 1.30 -0.51
C THR A 8 -19.86 0.09 -0.85
N SER A 9 -20.31 -0.04 -2.10
CA SER A 9 -21.11 -1.18 -2.56
C SER A 9 -20.26 -2.39 -2.95
N LYS A 10 -18.94 -2.20 -3.16
CA LYS A 10 -18.05 -3.23 -3.75
C LYS A 10 -17.28 -4.03 -2.72
N VAL A 11 -16.89 -3.41 -1.62
CA VAL A 11 -16.05 -4.04 -0.60
C VAL A 11 -16.62 -3.76 0.79
N SER A 12 -17.04 -4.81 1.46
CA SER A 12 -17.42 -4.78 2.87
C SER A 12 -16.17 -4.93 3.76
N ASN A 13 -16.28 -4.58 5.03
CA ASN A 13 -15.24 -4.74 6.03
C ASN A 13 -13.91 -4.03 5.68
N THR A 14 -14.01 -2.85 5.12
CA THR A 14 -12.87 -2.00 4.79
C THR A 14 -12.91 -0.74 5.65
N SER A 15 -11.81 -0.42 6.32
CA SER A 15 -11.63 0.84 7.03
C SER A 15 -10.97 1.88 6.15
N ALA A 16 -11.02 3.15 6.58
CA ALA A 16 -10.25 4.21 5.95
C ALA A 16 -8.76 3.93 6.04
N THR A 17 -8.01 4.26 4.99
CA THR A 17 -6.54 4.18 5.02
C THR A 17 -5.99 5.23 5.98
N ALA A 18 -5.31 4.77 7.01
CA ALA A 18 -4.57 5.60 7.96
C ALA A 18 -3.18 5.01 8.16
N ALA A 19 -2.20 5.83 8.58
CA ALA A 19 -0.81 5.41 8.80
C ALA A 19 -0.18 4.73 7.56
N SER A 20 -0.60 5.12 6.36
CA SER A 20 -0.07 4.62 5.07
C SER A 20 -0.14 3.10 4.89
N THR A 21 -1.16 2.45 5.43
CA THR A 21 -1.32 0.98 5.42
C THR A 21 -1.94 0.43 4.13
N GLY A 22 -2.22 1.27 3.13
CA GLY A 22 -2.90 0.84 1.90
C GLY A 22 -2.14 -0.22 1.11
N ALA A 23 -0.82 -0.08 0.99
CA ALA A 23 0.00 -1.02 0.22
C ALA A 23 0.13 -2.39 0.89
N ASP A 24 0.25 -2.45 2.22
CA ASP A 24 0.35 -3.72 2.94
C ASP A 24 -1.02 -4.38 3.17
N LEU A 25 -2.01 -3.69 3.72
CA LEU A 25 -3.31 -4.29 4.01
C LEU A 25 -4.11 -4.57 2.73
N ASN A 26 -4.43 -3.53 1.97
CA ASN A 26 -5.24 -3.68 0.75
C ASN A 26 -4.46 -4.39 -0.36
N GLY A 27 -3.16 -4.10 -0.49
CA GLY A 27 -2.28 -4.77 -1.45
C GLY A 27 -2.14 -6.26 -1.18
N LYS A 28 -1.98 -6.68 0.08
CA LYS A 28 -1.92 -8.09 0.47
C LYS A 28 -3.26 -8.80 0.30
N ALA A 29 -4.38 -8.14 0.60
CA ALA A 29 -5.70 -8.70 0.35
C ALA A 29 -5.92 -8.92 -1.16
N ALA A 30 -5.58 -7.94 -2.01
CA ALA A 30 -5.65 -8.10 -3.46
C ALA A 30 -4.71 -9.20 -3.99
N GLN A 31 -3.51 -9.31 -3.41
CA GLN A 31 -2.57 -10.40 -3.73
C GLN A 31 -3.14 -11.76 -3.36
N ASP A 32 -3.83 -11.89 -2.22
CA ASP A 32 -4.45 -13.14 -1.81
C ASP A 32 -5.56 -13.56 -2.78
N ALA A 33 -6.45 -12.65 -3.17
CA ALA A 33 -7.48 -12.91 -4.16
C ALA A 33 -6.89 -13.36 -5.51
N ALA A 34 -5.85 -12.66 -5.98
CA ALA A 34 -5.17 -13.00 -7.24
C ALA A 34 -4.47 -14.37 -7.16
N ARG A 35 -3.84 -14.68 -6.03
CA ARG A 35 -3.19 -15.97 -5.78
C ARG A 35 -4.18 -17.12 -5.88
N GLN A 36 -5.35 -17.00 -5.26
CA GLN A 36 -6.39 -18.03 -5.29
C GLN A 36 -6.86 -18.32 -6.73
N ILE A 37 -7.08 -17.28 -7.54
CA ILE A 37 -7.44 -17.46 -8.96
C ILE A 37 -6.31 -18.11 -9.74
N ARG A 38 -5.07 -17.65 -9.52
CA ARG A 38 -3.88 -18.23 -10.18
C ARG A 38 -3.71 -19.71 -9.88
N GLU A 39 -3.90 -20.13 -8.63
CA GLU A 39 -3.80 -21.54 -8.21
C GLU A 39 -4.87 -22.41 -8.88
N ARG A 40 -6.10 -21.93 -8.99
CA ARG A 40 -7.18 -22.64 -9.72
C ARG A 40 -6.90 -22.78 -11.20
N LEU A 41 -6.36 -21.72 -11.82
CA LEU A 41 -5.95 -21.76 -13.23
C LEU A 41 -4.75 -22.70 -13.46
N ALA A 42 -3.78 -22.72 -12.55
CA ALA A 42 -2.64 -23.63 -12.60
C ALA A 42 -3.10 -25.10 -12.47
N ALA A 43 -3.94 -25.39 -11.51
CA ALA A 43 -4.52 -26.73 -11.34
C ALA A 43 -5.32 -27.16 -12.60
N TYR A 44 -6.06 -26.25 -13.20
CA TYR A 44 -6.79 -26.52 -14.44
C TYR A 44 -5.84 -26.75 -15.62
N ALA A 45 -4.77 -25.98 -15.76
CA ALA A 45 -3.76 -26.18 -16.79
C ALA A 45 -3.09 -27.57 -16.68
N VAL A 46 -2.74 -27.98 -15.47
CA VAL A 46 -2.21 -29.33 -15.19
C VAL A 46 -3.23 -30.41 -15.54
N LYS A 47 -4.51 -30.21 -15.26
CA LYS A 47 -5.57 -31.14 -15.67
C LYS A 47 -5.66 -31.30 -17.20
N LEU A 48 -5.37 -30.24 -17.97
CA LEU A 48 -5.41 -30.27 -19.43
C LEU A 48 -4.15 -30.88 -20.04
N TYR A 49 -2.96 -30.54 -19.50
CA TYR A 49 -1.68 -30.77 -20.15
C TYR A 49 -0.71 -31.66 -19.36
N GLY A 50 -1.12 -32.10 -18.16
CA GLY A 50 -0.26 -32.85 -17.26
C GLY A 50 0.79 -31.98 -16.54
N GLY A 51 1.69 -32.62 -15.82
CA GLY A 51 2.76 -31.96 -15.05
C GLY A 51 2.37 -31.69 -13.59
N ASP A 52 3.14 -30.84 -12.93
CA ASP A 52 2.92 -30.42 -11.55
C ASP A 52 2.47 -28.96 -11.49
N VAL A 53 1.58 -28.63 -10.54
CA VAL A 53 1.10 -27.26 -10.31
C VAL A 53 2.25 -26.31 -9.95
N ALA A 54 3.27 -26.82 -9.24
CA ALA A 54 4.44 -26.04 -8.87
C ALA A 54 5.25 -25.55 -10.06
N ASP A 55 5.24 -26.30 -11.19
CA ASP A 55 5.97 -25.98 -12.41
C ASP A 55 5.21 -25.04 -13.36
N VAL A 56 3.96 -24.74 -13.06
CA VAL A 56 3.15 -23.84 -13.89
C VAL A 56 3.65 -22.40 -13.76
N ARG A 57 4.10 -21.84 -14.86
CA ARG A 57 4.60 -20.47 -14.95
C ARG A 57 3.67 -19.60 -15.80
N PHE A 58 3.33 -18.44 -15.26
CA PHE A 58 2.57 -17.39 -15.95
C PHE A 58 3.52 -16.24 -16.28
N ALA A 59 3.71 -15.94 -17.56
CA ALA A 59 4.58 -14.85 -17.99
C ALA A 59 4.18 -14.34 -19.40
N ALA A 60 4.25 -13.03 -19.62
CA ALA A 60 4.01 -12.39 -20.91
C ALA A 60 2.73 -12.87 -21.60
N ASP A 61 1.59 -12.84 -20.89
CA ASP A 61 0.27 -13.31 -21.36
C ASP A 61 0.25 -14.77 -21.85
N THR A 62 1.19 -15.60 -21.37
CA THR A 62 1.33 -17.01 -21.72
C THR A 62 1.46 -17.85 -20.45
N VAL A 63 0.86 -19.03 -20.47
CA VAL A 63 0.95 -20.03 -19.41
C VAL A 63 1.79 -21.19 -19.92
N TYR A 64 2.81 -21.55 -19.16
CA TYR A 64 3.74 -22.66 -19.46
C TYR A 64 3.48 -23.78 -18.47
N VAL A 65 3.25 -24.98 -18.99
CA VAL A 65 2.98 -26.18 -18.19
C VAL A 65 3.44 -27.42 -18.96
N ASN A 66 4.28 -28.26 -18.34
CA ASN A 66 4.73 -29.54 -18.90
C ASN A 66 5.20 -29.45 -20.37
N GLY A 67 6.01 -28.43 -20.71
CA GLY A 67 6.49 -28.18 -22.07
C GLY A 67 5.45 -27.61 -23.04
N HIS A 68 4.21 -27.42 -22.62
CA HIS A 68 3.14 -26.80 -23.40
C HIS A 68 3.05 -25.30 -23.11
N GLU A 69 2.73 -24.52 -24.14
CA GLU A 69 2.48 -23.08 -24.06
C GLU A 69 1.03 -22.78 -24.48
N GLU A 70 0.30 -22.09 -23.61
CA GLU A 70 -1.06 -21.63 -23.89
C GLU A 70 -1.18 -20.14 -23.65
N LYS A 71 -1.86 -19.42 -24.52
CA LYS A 71 -2.17 -18.02 -24.29
C LYS A 71 -3.11 -17.87 -23.10
N PHE A 72 -2.79 -16.93 -22.19
CA PHE A 72 -3.55 -16.70 -20.97
C PHE A 72 -5.07 -16.48 -21.21
N PRO A 73 -5.51 -15.65 -22.19
CA PRO A 73 -6.94 -15.48 -22.46
C PRO A 73 -7.64 -16.79 -22.92
N ILE A 74 -6.90 -17.64 -23.65
CA ILE A 74 -7.46 -18.93 -24.12
C ILE A 74 -7.62 -19.89 -22.95
N LEU A 75 -6.62 -20.01 -22.07
CA LEU A 75 -6.73 -20.80 -20.86
C LEU A 75 -7.91 -20.33 -19.99
N VAL A 76 -8.07 -19.01 -19.81
CA VAL A 76 -9.19 -18.44 -19.04
C VAL A 76 -10.53 -18.80 -19.67
N GLN A 77 -10.67 -18.73 -20.99
CA GLN A 77 -11.89 -19.13 -21.68
C GLN A 77 -12.19 -20.61 -21.51
N LYS A 78 -11.19 -21.48 -21.66
CA LYS A 78 -11.33 -22.92 -21.39
C LYS A 78 -11.74 -23.19 -19.94
N ALA A 79 -11.12 -22.51 -18.99
CA ALA A 79 -11.44 -22.62 -17.58
C ALA A 79 -12.88 -22.19 -17.27
N TYR A 80 -13.33 -21.08 -17.88
CA TYR A 80 -14.71 -20.63 -17.78
C TYR A 80 -15.71 -21.67 -18.27
N LEU A 81 -15.49 -22.23 -19.46
CA LEU A 81 -16.33 -23.28 -20.03
C LEU A 81 -16.31 -24.57 -19.18
N ALA A 82 -15.18 -24.85 -18.54
CA ALA A 82 -15.02 -25.97 -17.60
C ALA A 82 -15.58 -25.69 -16.20
N ARG A 83 -16.22 -24.54 -15.99
CA ARG A 83 -16.81 -24.12 -14.70
C ARG A 83 -15.81 -23.97 -13.57
N VAL A 84 -14.56 -23.55 -13.90
CA VAL A 84 -13.58 -23.15 -12.91
C VAL A 84 -13.97 -21.78 -12.36
N GLN A 85 -13.94 -21.65 -11.04
CA GLN A 85 -14.26 -20.37 -10.40
C GLN A 85 -13.17 -19.33 -10.69
N LEU A 86 -13.53 -18.26 -11.40
CA LEU A 86 -12.62 -17.18 -11.82
C LEU A 86 -12.83 -15.87 -11.02
N TRP A 87 -13.57 -15.94 -9.92
CA TRP A 87 -13.76 -14.86 -8.96
C TRP A 87 -13.19 -15.26 -7.60
N SER A 88 -12.64 -14.29 -6.86
CA SER A 88 -12.21 -14.49 -5.48
C SER A 88 -12.21 -13.17 -4.74
N ASP A 89 -12.50 -13.21 -3.46
CA ASP A 89 -12.13 -12.20 -2.48
C ASP A 89 -10.77 -12.55 -1.87
N GLY A 90 -10.20 -11.59 -1.17
CA GLY A 90 -8.97 -11.79 -0.41
C GLY A 90 -9.00 -11.01 0.89
N PHE A 91 -8.34 -11.55 1.89
CA PHE A 91 -8.24 -10.93 3.20
C PHE A 91 -6.82 -11.02 3.73
N TYR A 92 -6.39 -9.98 4.43
CA TYR A 92 -5.10 -9.97 5.11
C TYR A 92 -5.23 -9.39 6.51
N ALA A 93 -4.77 -10.14 7.47
CA ALA A 93 -4.57 -9.70 8.85
C ALA A 93 -3.06 -9.66 9.12
N THR A 94 -2.52 -8.51 9.54
CA THR A 94 -1.11 -8.39 9.88
C THR A 94 -0.75 -9.34 11.01
N PRO A 95 0.23 -10.23 10.82
CA PRO A 95 0.53 -11.27 11.82
C PRO A 95 1.18 -10.69 13.06
N GLY A 96 0.94 -11.33 14.20
CA GLY A 96 1.62 -11.06 15.47
C GLY A 96 1.27 -9.73 16.13
N LEU A 97 0.22 -9.05 15.69
CA LEU A 97 -0.31 -7.87 16.37
C LEU A 97 -1.18 -8.27 17.56
N HIS A 98 -0.97 -7.59 18.67
CA HIS A 98 -1.84 -7.66 19.83
C HIS A 98 -1.76 -6.37 20.64
N TRP A 99 -2.85 -5.95 21.19
CA TRP A 99 -2.93 -4.74 22.00
C TRP A 99 -4.00 -4.90 23.07
N ASP A 100 -3.64 -4.64 24.31
CA ASP A 100 -4.58 -4.57 25.43
C ASP A 100 -4.82 -3.09 25.80
N PRO A 101 -6.00 -2.53 25.53
CA PRO A 101 -6.30 -1.14 25.83
C PRO A 101 -6.43 -0.85 27.33
N LYS A 102 -6.63 -1.88 28.18
CA LYS A 102 -6.73 -1.69 29.64
C LYS A 102 -5.38 -1.48 30.28
N THR A 103 -4.40 -2.24 29.84
CA THR A 103 -3.01 -2.16 30.34
C THR A 103 -2.14 -1.24 29.47
N MET A 104 -2.66 -0.75 28.35
CA MET A 104 -1.93 0.05 27.35
C MET A 104 -0.62 -0.64 26.92
N SER A 105 -0.66 -1.96 26.77
CA SER A 105 0.53 -2.77 26.44
C SER A 105 0.25 -3.77 25.33
N GLY A 106 1.32 -4.20 24.66
CA GLY A 106 1.25 -5.17 23.58
C GLY A 106 2.21 -4.87 22.42
N ARG A 107 1.92 -5.46 21.28
CA ARG A 107 2.64 -5.23 20.02
C ARG A 107 1.67 -4.68 18.97
N PRO A 108 1.44 -3.36 18.95
CA PRO A 108 0.46 -2.77 18.02
C PRO A 108 0.97 -2.63 16.58
N PHE A 109 2.30 -2.73 16.36
CA PHE A 109 2.94 -2.54 15.06
C PHE A 109 3.75 -3.76 14.64
N SER A 110 3.73 -4.09 13.36
CA SER A 110 4.51 -5.21 12.80
C SER A 110 5.89 -4.77 12.33
N TYR A 111 6.02 -3.53 11.89
CA TYR A 111 7.26 -2.94 11.38
C TYR A 111 7.33 -1.45 11.73
N PHE A 112 8.52 -0.88 11.55
CA PHE A 112 8.82 0.53 11.79
C PHE A 112 9.54 1.09 10.58
N ALA A 113 9.27 2.35 10.27
CA ALA A 113 10.06 3.12 9.30
C ALA A 113 11.14 3.89 10.07
N TYR A 114 12.39 3.72 9.68
CA TYR A 114 13.52 4.42 10.29
C TYR A 114 13.92 5.60 9.41
N GLY A 115 14.30 6.70 10.05
CA GLY A 115 14.72 7.87 9.32
C GLY A 115 15.52 8.83 10.21
N ALA A 116 16.23 9.74 9.56
CA ALA A 116 16.93 10.85 10.19
C ALA A 116 16.80 12.09 9.31
N ALA A 117 16.69 13.25 9.92
CA ALA A 117 16.67 14.52 9.21
C ALA A 117 17.58 15.53 9.91
N VAL A 118 18.24 16.38 9.11
CA VAL A 118 19.07 17.48 9.59
C VAL A 118 18.65 18.73 8.84
N SER A 119 18.45 19.81 9.58
CA SER A 119 18.12 21.12 9.01
C SER A 119 19.15 22.15 9.45
N GLU A 120 19.62 22.95 8.51
CA GLU A 120 20.47 24.12 8.75
C GLU A 120 19.63 25.37 8.60
N VAL A 121 19.62 26.20 9.64
CA VAL A 121 18.83 27.42 9.70
C VAL A 121 19.68 28.61 10.13
N VAL A 122 19.31 29.79 9.66
CA VAL A 122 19.80 31.06 10.20
C VAL A 122 18.65 31.80 10.88
N VAL A 123 18.97 32.40 12.03
CA VAL A 123 18.00 33.22 12.79
C VAL A 123 18.65 34.57 13.05
N ASP A 124 17.95 35.66 12.68
CA ASP A 124 18.30 37.00 13.09
C ASP A 124 17.89 37.19 14.54
N THR A 125 18.86 37.34 15.42
CA THR A 125 18.63 37.47 16.85
C THR A 125 18.05 38.83 17.27
N LEU A 126 18.03 39.81 16.36
CA LEU A 126 17.44 41.13 16.63
C LEU A 126 15.98 41.17 16.22
N THR A 127 15.61 40.57 15.11
CA THR A 127 14.25 40.61 14.55
C THR A 127 13.44 39.34 14.84
N GLY A 128 14.14 38.22 15.08
CA GLY A 128 13.52 36.89 15.19
C GLY A 128 13.20 36.25 13.81
N GLU A 129 13.53 36.91 12.72
CA GLU A 129 13.36 36.33 11.39
C GLU A 129 14.27 35.13 11.21
N TRP A 130 13.79 34.13 10.51
CA TRP A 130 14.52 32.90 10.25
C TRP A 130 14.48 32.51 8.77
N LYS A 131 15.45 31.71 8.35
CA LYS A 131 15.50 31.13 6.99
C LYS A 131 16.06 29.72 7.07
N LEU A 132 15.39 28.79 6.42
CA LEU A 132 15.94 27.45 6.16
C LEU A 132 16.98 27.57 5.05
N LEU A 133 18.23 27.16 5.34
CA LEU A 133 19.32 27.14 4.38
C LEU A 133 19.44 25.80 3.67
N ARG A 134 19.24 24.71 4.41
CA ARG A 134 19.35 23.35 3.91
C ARG A 134 18.52 22.39 4.75
N ALA A 135 17.98 21.36 4.11
CA ALA A 135 17.37 20.21 4.77
C ALA A 135 17.84 18.94 4.09
N ASP A 136 18.29 17.97 4.87
CA ASP A 136 18.66 16.64 4.41
C ASP A 136 17.79 15.63 5.14
N ALA A 137 17.14 14.75 4.40
CA ALA A 137 16.32 13.67 4.96
C ALA A 137 16.79 12.32 4.42
N LEU A 138 17.02 11.38 5.32
CA LEU A 138 17.23 9.97 5.02
C LEU A 138 16.07 9.19 5.58
N TYR A 139 15.42 8.40 4.75
CA TYR A 139 14.23 7.65 5.14
C TYR A 139 14.25 6.24 4.54
N ASP A 140 14.03 5.24 5.38
CA ASP A 140 13.91 3.85 4.94
C ASP A 140 12.44 3.57 4.58
N ALA A 141 12.13 3.66 3.30
CA ALA A 141 10.82 3.32 2.74
C ALA A 141 10.68 1.82 2.40
N GLY A 142 11.69 1.00 2.74
CA GLY A 142 11.76 -0.38 2.31
C GLY A 142 11.94 -0.51 0.79
N ARG A 143 11.40 -1.58 0.21
CA ARG A 143 11.46 -1.77 -1.25
C ARG A 143 10.43 -0.86 -1.94
N SER A 144 10.92 0.17 -2.61
CA SER A 144 10.07 1.13 -3.32
C SER A 144 9.24 0.48 -4.43
N LEU A 145 7.96 0.82 -4.49
CA LEU A 145 7.07 0.52 -5.61
C LEU A 145 7.10 1.62 -6.67
N ASN A 146 7.35 2.87 -6.24
CA ASN A 146 7.49 4.02 -7.12
C ASN A 146 8.37 5.09 -6.45
N PRO A 147 9.67 5.18 -6.80
CA PRO A 147 10.60 6.09 -6.15
C PRO A 147 10.20 7.57 -6.21
N ALA A 148 9.54 8.00 -7.29
CA ALA A 148 9.08 9.38 -7.41
C ALA A 148 7.98 9.72 -6.40
N ILE A 149 7.09 8.78 -6.12
CA ILE A 149 6.06 8.95 -5.09
C ILE A 149 6.70 8.94 -3.70
N ASP A 150 7.65 8.04 -3.43
CA ASP A 150 8.31 7.94 -2.13
C ASP A 150 9.05 9.26 -1.80
N ILE A 151 9.81 9.80 -2.74
CA ILE A 151 10.48 11.10 -2.59
C ILE A 151 9.46 12.20 -2.32
N GLY A 152 8.41 12.28 -3.14
CA GLY A 152 7.36 13.29 -2.98
C GLY A 152 6.63 13.22 -1.64
N GLN A 153 6.47 12.02 -1.05
CA GLN A 153 5.88 11.84 0.28
C GLN A 153 6.81 12.37 1.38
N VAL A 154 8.12 12.12 1.29
CA VAL A 154 9.11 12.61 2.26
C VAL A 154 9.22 14.13 2.18
N GLU A 155 9.36 14.69 0.98
CA GLU A 155 9.42 16.16 0.77
C GLU A 155 8.14 16.85 1.23
N GLY A 156 6.98 16.32 0.85
CA GLY A 156 5.69 16.87 1.24
C GLY A 156 5.46 16.85 2.75
N ALA A 157 5.82 15.76 3.43
CA ALA A 157 5.74 15.66 4.89
C ALA A 157 6.69 16.65 5.59
N PHE A 158 7.91 16.83 5.07
CA PHE A 158 8.86 17.79 5.60
C PHE A 158 8.33 19.23 5.51
N ILE A 159 7.82 19.64 4.34
CA ILE A 159 7.27 20.97 4.11
C ILE A 159 6.03 21.21 4.98
N GLN A 160 5.15 20.23 5.10
CA GLN A 160 3.99 20.33 5.97
C GLN A 160 4.39 20.51 7.45
N GLY A 161 5.36 19.74 7.92
CA GLY A 161 5.89 19.85 9.28
C GLY A 161 6.56 21.21 9.53
N MET A 162 7.32 21.72 8.57
CA MET A 162 7.93 23.04 8.64
C MET A 162 6.85 24.15 8.71
N GLY A 163 5.85 24.11 7.84
CA GLY A 163 4.76 25.08 7.83
C GLY A 163 4.00 25.10 9.15
N TRP A 164 3.63 23.94 9.65
CA TRP A 164 2.91 23.79 10.92
C TRP A 164 3.66 24.38 12.11
N LEU A 165 4.99 24.27 12.13
CA LEU A 165 5.83 24.76 13.24
C LEU A 165 6.23 26.23 13.10
N THR A 166 6.01 26.86 11.93
CA THR A 166 6.61 28.18 11.66
C THR A 166 5.62 29.20 11.09
N THR A 167 4.93 28.88 10.00
CA THR A 167 4.15 29.87 9.22
C THR A 167 2.65 29.70 9.35
N GLU A 168 2.17 28.55 9.80
CA GLU A 168 0.74 28.26 9.94
C GLU A 168 0.26 28.62 11.34
N GLN A 169 -0.90 29.29 11.43
CA GLN A 169 -1.56 29.60 12.67
C GLN A 169 -3.06 29.28 12.56
N LEU A 170 -3.56 28.51 13.50
CA LEU A 170 -4.99 28.33 13.67
C LEU A 170 -5.52 29.42 14.61
N TRP A 171 -6.55 30.11 14.17
CA TRP A 171 -7.19 31.18 14.95
C TRP A 171 -8.70 30.96 15.03
N TRP A 172 -9.21 31.05 16.24
CA TRP A 172 -10.64 30.95 16.54
C TRP A 172 -11.14 32.29 17.12
N ASN A 173 -12.35 32.66 16.76
CA ASN A 173 -13.02 33.81 17.40
C ASN A 173 -13.57 33.43 18.78
N ASP A 174 -14.11 34.41 19.50
CA ASP A 174 -14.66 34.23 20.86
C ASP A 174 -15.83 33.23 20.91
N ALA A 175 -16.52 32.99 19.81
CA ALA A 175 -17.57 31.99 19.67
C ALA A 175 -17.05 30.57 19.35
N GLY A 176 -15.73 30.37 19.32
CA GLY A 176 -15.11 29.06 19.01
C GLY A 176 -15.17 28.67 17.55
N LYS A 177 -15.48 29.59 16.63
CA LYS A 177 -15.46 29.32 15.19
C LYS A 177 -14.06 29.52 14.65
N LEU A 178 -13.55 28.54 13.92
CA LEU A 178 -12.28 28.65 13.19
C LEU A 178 -12.38 29.71 12.10
N MET A 179 -11.42 30.64 12.08
CA MET A 179 -11.37 31.79 11.17
C MET A 179 -10.27 31.69 10.10
N THR A 180 -9.33 30.76 10.28
CA THR A 180 -8.31 30.41 9.26
C THR A 180 -8.85 29.33 8.33
N HIS A 181 -8.71 29.54 7.02
CA HIS A 181 -9.19 28.63 5.97
C HIS A 181 -8.04 28.24 5.05
#